data_358297b5765ed9ef3fb46c94cecd6c99
#
_entry.id   358297b5765ed9ef3fb46c94cecd6c99
#
_cell.length_a   1.000
_cell.length_b   1.000
_cell.length_c   1.000
_cell.angle_alpha   90.00
_cell.angle_beta   90.00
_cell.angle_gamma   90.00
#
_symmetry.space_group_name_H-M   'P 1'
#
loop_
_entity.id
_entity.type
_entity.pdbx_description
1 polymer ?
#
loop_
_entity_poly.entity_id
_entity_poly.type
_entity_poly.pdbx_seq_one_letter_code
_entity_poly.pdbx_strand_id
1 'polypeptide(L)'
;FLQNLMGINILSAGFMTGSTANLIALAFIFSMAGTKVYYTDWMFANLPVVLTAMFISWLIGPKLLFRLTNKEKQPAIKGGIDVLKKQLDAMGKFSALEKKGAVIFGIVVLMWVTDRFHFGLFGFEINAVMAAIIGGVIALLPRVGILKWNEADIPWHLMLFSAGAYAGGLALNDTGAATWAVQSLFKAINFDKHINFWVLYTVIIAVMMYSHFVFTSKTMRTIILIPFIIALAKELGINPLALALPAAFTIDWVIGLPISAKPNVILFTAGQYSVLDNLKYGFIISTIGIILLLIAGMTWFKFLGITP
;
A
#
# COMPACT_ATOMS: atom_id res chain seq x y z
N PHE A 1 7.28 -18.44 6.30
CA PHE A 1 7.79 -17.47 5.31
C PHE A 1 6.65 -16.83 4.52
N LEU A 2 5.78 -17.59 3.85
CA LEU A 2 4.64 -17.04 3.09
C LEU A 2 3.69 -16.18 3.96
N GLN A 3 3.46 -16.57 5.21
CA GLN A 3 2.69 -15.76 6.15
C GLN A 3 3.38 -14.43 6.48
N ASN A 4 4.71 -14.44 6.65
CA ASN A 4 5.48 -13.21 6.86
C ASN A 4 5.45 -12.32 5.61
N LEU A 5 5.61 -12.92 4.43
CA LEU A 5 5.48 -12.24 3.15
C LEU A 5 4.14 -11.49 3.02
N MET A 6 3.07 -12.21 3.33
CA MET A 6 1.73 -11.63 3.35
C MET A 6 1.63 -10.50 4.39
N GLY A 7 2.07 -10.76 5.62
CA GLY A 7 2.04 -9.78 6.70
C GLY A 7 2.73 -8.47 6.31
N ILE A 8 3.93 -8.54 5.74
CA ILE A 8 4.69 -7.36 5.30
C ILE A 8 3.94 -6.59 4.20
N ASN A 9 3.45 -7.29 3.16
CA ASN A 9 2.82 -6.62 2.03
C ASN A 9 1.42 -6.09 2.39
N ILE A 10 0.54 -6.92 2.97
CA ILE A 10 -0.84 -6.50 3.23
C ILE A 10 -0.91 -5.50 4.38
N LEU A 11 -0.12 -5.67 5.44
CA LEU A 11 -0.12 -4.70 6.52
C LEU A 11 0.34 -3.31 6.05
N SER A 12 1.25 -3.24 5.08
CA SER A 12 1.66 -1.96 4.49
C SER A 12 0.49 -1.24 3.80
N ALA A 13 -0.48 -1.96 3.23
CA ALA A 13 -1.69 -1.37 2.66
C ALA A 13 -2.58 -0.65 3.70
N GLY A 14 -2.51 -1.06 4.97
CA GLY A 14 -3.24 -0.43 6.08
C GLY A 14 -2.79 1.00 6.38
N PHE A 15 -1.60 1.38 5.92
CA PHE A 15 -1.01 2.69 6.18
C PHE A 15 -0.75 3.44 4.88
N MET A 16 -1.13 4.71 4.83
CA MET A 16 -0.89 5.58 3.68
C MET A 16 0.59 5.59 3.25
N THR A 17 1.50 5.64 4.22
CA THR A 17 2.95 5.65 4.02
C THR A 17 3.57 4.27 3.88
N GLY A 18 2.78 3.22 3.81
CA GLY A 18 3.25 1.84 3.66
C GLY A 18 3.99 1.58 2.34
N SER A 19 3.68 2.35 1.29
CA SER A 19 4.46 2.37 0.06
C SER A 19 4.37 3.71 -0.66
N THR A 20 5.40 4.03 -1.46
CA THR A 20 5.39 5.23 -2.33
C THR A 20 4.21 5.20 -3.31
N ALA A 21 3.80 4.02 -3.75
CA ALA A 21 2.69 3.85 -4.69
C ALA A 21 1.34 4.31 -4.11
N ASN A 22 1.12 4.15 -2.79
CA ASN A 22 -0.07 4.66 -2.11
C ASN A 22 -0.12 6.20 -2.15
N LEU A 23 1.03 6.85 -1.90
CA LEU A 23 1.13 8.32 -1.98
C LEU A 23 0.91 8.85 -3.40
N ILE A 24 1.38 8.13 -4.42
CA ILE A 24 1.12 8.45 -5.83
C ILE A 24 -0.37 8.31 -6.15
N ALA A 25 -1.03 7.24 -5.69
CA ALA A 25 -2.46 7.07 -5.88
C ALA A 25 -3.25 8.23 -5.26
N LEU A 26 -2.90 8.64 -4.04
CA LEU A 26 -3.53 9.77 -3.37
C LEU A 26 -3.28 11.10 -4.08
N ALA A 27 -2.08 11.28 -4.62
CA ALA A 27 -1.76 12.46 -5.42
C ALA A 27 -2.65 12.54 -6.68
N PHE A 28 -2.93 11.41 -7.36
CA PHE A 28 -3.90 11.36 -8.47
C PHE A 28 -5.33 11.60 -8.00
N ILE A 29 -5.76 11.00 -6.90
CA ILE A 29 -7.10 11.24 -6.34
C ILE A 29 -7.28 12.73 -6.04
N PHE A 30 -6.30 13.36 -5.41
CA PHE A 30 -6.35 14.79 -5.13
C PHE A 30 -6.34 15.65 -6.41
N SER A 31 -5.38 15.45 -7.31
CA SER A 31 -5.21 16.28 -8.50
C SER A 31 -6.34 16.10 -9.52
N MET A 32 -6.81 14.85 -9.72
CA MET A 32 -7.79 14.54 -10.74
C MET A 32 -9.23 14.55 -10.22
N ALA A 33 -9.48 14.13 -8.96
CA ALA A 33 -10.82 14.07 -8.39
C ALA A 33 -11.12 15.22 -7.42
N GLY A 34 -10.14 16.05 -7.07
CA GLY A 34 -10.29 17.18 -6.14
C GLY A 34 -10.54 16.75 -4.69
N THR A 35 -10.39 15.45 -4.39
CA THR A 35 -10.73 14.92 -3.07
C THR A 35 -9.47 14.68 -2.26
N LYS A 36 -9.42 15.28 -1.07
CA LYS A 36 -8.34 15.08 -0.12
C LYS A 36 -8.66 13.90 0.80
N VAL A 37 -7.70 13.02 0.98
CA VAL A 37 -7.77 11.90 1.92
C VAL A 37 -6.70 12.11 2.98
N TYR A 38 -7.10 12.17 4.24
CA TYR A 38 -6.19 12.31 5.37
C TYR A 38 -5.56 10.96 5.74
N TYR A 39 -4.43 11.00 6.44
CA TYR A 39 -3.73 9.80 6.89
C TYR A 39 -4.64 8.88 7.72
N THR A 40 -5.38 9.48 8.64
CA THR A 40 -6.34 8.77 9.48
C THR A 40 -7.51 8.20 8.69
N ASP A 41 -8.00 8.91 7.64
CA ASP A 41 -9.08 8.39 6.79
C ASP A 41 -8.67 7.11 6.07
N TRP A 42 -7.45 7.10 5.51
CA TRP A 42 -6.88 5.90 4.91
C TRP A 42 -6.79 4.74 5.91
N MET A 43 -6.25 5.03 7.09
CA MET A 43 -6.03 4.05 8.15
C MET A 43 -7.36 3.47 8.65
N PHE A 44 -8.33 4.32 8.99
CA PHE A 44 -9.65 3.87 9.43
C PHE A 44 -10.40 3.08 8.36
N ALA A 45 -10.28 3.45 7.10
CA ALA A 45 -10.93 2.73 6.02
C ALA A 45 -10.29 1.35 5.81
N ASN A 46 -8.98 1.26 5.66
CA ASN A 46 -8.34 0.04 5.17
C ASN A 46 -7.77 -0.88 6.26
N LEU A 47 -7.38 -0.36 7.43
CA LEU A 47 -6.76 -1.18 8.48
C LEU A 47 -7.67 -2.32 8.97
N PRO A 48 -9.00 -2.13 9.17
CA PRO A 48 -9.89 -3.23 9.52
C PRO A 48 -9.90 -4.36 8.48
N VAL A 49 -9.91 -4.00 7.19
CA VAL A 49 -9.87 -4.97 6.08
C VAL A 49 -8.57 -5.77 6.10
N VAL A 50 -7.46 -5.06 6.26
CA VAL A 50 -6.11 -5.64 6.31
C VAL A 50 -5.96 -6.59 7.49
N LEU A 51 -6.36 -6.18 8.70
CA LEU A 51 -6.29 -7.03 9.91
C LEU A 51 -7.17 -8.28 9.76
N THR A 52 -8.36 -8.13 9.20
CA THR A 52 -9.26 -9.27 8.92
C THR A 52 -8.61 -10.23 7.92
N ALA A 53 -8.02 -9.71 6.85
CA ALA A 53 -7.30 -10.53 5.87
C ALA A 53 -6.10 -11.26 6.49
N MET A 54 -5.34 -10.58 7.33
CA MET A 54 -4.23 -11.20 8.06
C MET A 54 -4.70 -12.34 8.97
N PHE A 55 -5.77 -12.13 9.71
CA PHE A 55 -6.35 -13.16 10.58
C PHE A 55 -6.84 -14.38 9.79
N ILE A 56 -7.59 -14.14 8.70
CA ILE A 56 -8.09 -15.21 7.82
C ILE A 56 -6.92 -15.98 7.21
N SER A 57 -5.90 -15.29 6.71
CA SER A 57 -4.75 -15.96 6.10
C SER A 57 -3.95 -16.79 7.10
N TRP A 58 -3.84 -16.29 8.34
CA TRP A 58 -3.19 -17.03 9.42
C TRP A 58 -3.95 -18.32 9.77
N LEU A 59 -5.28 -18.33 9.65
CA LEU A 59 -6.08 -19.54 9.84
C LEU A 59 -5.95 -20.49 8.64
N ILE A 60 -6.04 -19.96 7.40
CA ILE A 60 -6.08 -20.76 6.17
C ILE A 60 -4.70 -21.28 5.79
N GLY A 61 -3.65 -20.47 5.88
CA GLY A 61 -2.31 -20.84 5.43
C GLY A 61 -1.80 -22.12 6.08
N PRO A 62 -1.56 -22.15 7.38
CA PRO A 62 -0.99 -23.33 8.06
C PRO A 62 -1.92 -24.53 8.13
N LYS A 63 -3.24 -24.31 8.18
CA LYS A 63 -4.21 -25.39 8.45
C LYS A 63 -4.74 -26.04 7.18
N LEU A 64 -5.03 -25.25 6.14
CA LEU A 64 -5.71 -25.72 4.93
C LEU A 64 -4.76 -25.85 3.74
N LEU A 65 -3.92 -24.84 3.48
CA LEU A 65 -3.09 -24.80 2.29
C LEU A 65 -1.83 -25.64 2.41
N PHE A 66 -1.11 -25.52 3.53
CA PHE A 66 0.18 -26.17 3.69
C PHE A 66 0.17 -27.33 4.68
N ARG A 67 -0.93 -27.54 5.43
CA ARG A 67 -1.16 -28.66 6.36
C ARG A 67 0.08 -28.99 7.20
N LEU A 68 0.63 -27.97 7.86
CA LEU A 68 1.87 -28.10 8.65
C LEU A 68 1.77 -29.25 9.66
N THR A 69 2.75 -30.14 9.62
CA THR A 69 2.92 -31.22 10.60
C THR A 69 3.36 -30.66 11.95
N ASN A 70 3.15 -31.42 13.03
CA ASN A 70 3.57 -30.97 14.36
C ASN A 70 5.07 -30.68 14.47
N LYS A 71 5.90 -31.35 13.65
CA LYS A 71 7.33 -31.13 13.58
C LYS A 71 7.68 -29.80 12.91
N GLU A 72 6.94 -29.42 11.87
CA GLU A 72 7.13 -28.15 11.16
C GLU A 72 6.58 -26.94 11.89
N LYS A 73 5.71 -27.15 12.88
CA LYS A 73 5.23 -26.09 13.78
C LYS A 73 6.25 -25.67 14.83
N GLN A 74 7.28 -26.47 15.03
CA GLN A 74 8.36 -26.12 15.97
C GLN A 74 9.39 -25.24 15.27
N PRO A 75 9.83 -24.13 15.89
CA PRO A 75 10.84 -23.27 15.29
C PRO A 75 12.15 -24.05 15.14
N ALA A 76 12.58 -24.24 13.89
CA ALA A 76 13.86 -24.91 13.56
C ALA A 76 15.07 -23.97 13.69
N ILE A 77 15.03 -23.01 14.59
CA ILE A 77 16.15 -22.10 14.83
C ILE A 77 17.18 -22.83 15.66
N LYS A 78 18.32 -23.16 15.05
CA LYS A 78 19.46 -23.72 15.78
C LYS A 78 19.88 -22.75 16.89
N GLY A 79 19.80 -23.18 18.16
CA GLY A 79 20.07 -22.34 19.32
C GLY A 79 18.88 -21.54 19.85
N GLY A 80 17.72 -21.55 19.15
CA GLY A 80 16.46 -21.00 19.64
C GLY A 80 16.52 -19.54 20.13
N ILE A 81 15.78 -19.28 21.19
CA ILE A 81 15.68 -17.95 21.84
C ILE A 81 17.03 -17.50 22.42
N ASP A 82 17.92 -18.42 22.79
CA ASP A 82 19.21 -18.06 23.39
C ASP A 82 20.15 -17.35 22.41
N VAL A 83 20.10 -17.68 21.11
CA VAL A 83 20.84 -16.95 20.08
C VAL A 83 20.32 -15.51 19.95
N LEU A 84 19.00 -15.34 19.95
CA LEU A 84 18.38 -14.00 19.89
C LEU A 84 18.70 -13.18 21.15
N LYS A 85 18.68 -13.80 22.34
CA LYS A 85 19.07 -13.13 23.59
C LYS A 85 20.54 -12.70 23.53
N LYS A 86 21.44 -13.58 23.11
CA LYS A 86 22.88 -13.23 22.94
C LYS A 86 23.08 -12.08 21.95
N GLN A 87 22.34 -12.06 20.85
CA GLN A 87 22.38 -10.95 19.90
C GLN A 87 21.85 -9.67 20.53
N LEU A 88 20.72 -9.72 21.25
CA LEU A 88 20.16 -8.58 21.96
C LEU A 88 21.14 -8.05 23.01
N ASP A 89 21.75 -8.92 23.80
CA ASP A 89 22.75 -8.54 24.82
C ASP A 89 23.99 -7.89 24.17
N ALA A 90 24.41 -8.40 23.01
CA ALA A 90 25.52 -7.86 22.24
C ALA A 90 25.22 -6.46 21.64
N MET A 91 23.95 -6.15 21.37
CA MET A 91 23.53 -4.80 20.91
C MET A 91 23.67 -3.73 22.00
N GLY A 92 23.63 -4.13 23.28
CA GLY A 92 23.77 -3.24 24.42
C GLY A 92 22.55 -2.35 24.65
N LYS A 93 22.76 -1.26 25.41
CA LYS A 93 21.71 -0.28 25.73
C LYS A 93 21.49 0.69 24.57
N PHE A 94 20.26 1.18 24.45
CA PHE A 94 19.89 2.24 23.50
C PHE A 94 20.88 3.40 23.53
N SER A 95 21.54 3.63 22.43
CA SER A 95 22.49 4.73 22.25
C SER A 95 21.78 6.09 22.21
N ALA A 96 22.52 7.17 22.37
CA ALA A 96 21.98 8.53 22.28
C ALA A 96 21.42 8.84 20.85
N LEU A 97 22.06 8.29 19.82
CA LEU A 97 21.60 8.45 18.42
C LEU A 97 20.30 7.67 18.15
N GLU A 98 20.18 6.45 18.67
CA GLU A 98 18.94 5.67 18.55
C GLU A 98 17.77 6.34 19.26
N LYS A 99 18.00 6.92 20.44
CA LYS A 99 16.98 7.71 21.16
C LYS A 99 16.54 8.93 20.35
N LYS A 100 17.47 9.66 19.77
CA LYS A 100 17.17 10.81 18.89
C LYS A 100 16.36 10.34 17.66
N GLY A 101 16.76 9.25 17.02
CA GLY A 101 16.03 8.67 15.88
C GLY A 101 14.61 8.29 16.25
N ALA A 102 14.42 7.63 17.39
CA ALA A 102 13.11 7.27 17.90
C ALA A 102 12.22 8.49 18.16
N VAL A 103 12.78 9.57 18.74
CA VAL A 103 12.05 10.83 18.96
C VAL A 103 11.65 11.48 17.64
N ILE A 104 12.58 11.62 16.69
CA ILE A 104 12.30 12.21 15.37
C ILE A 104 11.21 11.40 14.67
N PHE A 105 11.33 10.09 14.64
CA PHE A 105 10.32 9.21 14.05
C PHE A 105 8.95 9.34 14.77
N GLY A 106 8.95 9.39 16.10
CA GLY A 106 7.73 9.60 16.89
C GLY A 106 7.02 10.91 16.57
N ILE A 107 7.79 12.00 16.37
CA ILE A 107 7.24 13.30 15.94
C ILE A 107 6.60 13.19 14.57
N VAL A 108 7.25 12.53 13.60
CA VAL A 108 6.69 12.34 12.25
C VAL A 108 5.41 11.53 12.29
N VAL A 109 5.38 10.42 13.05
CA VAL A 109 4.18 9.60 13.22
C VAL A 109 3.05 10.40 13.88
N LEU A 110 3.36 11.21 14.90
CA LEU A 110 2.38 12.09 15.52
C LEU A 110 1.80 13.07 14.51
N MET A 111 2.65 13.70 13.69
CA MET A 111 2.20 14.60 12.62
C MET A 111 1.31 13.88 11.60
N TRP A 112 1.58 12.64 11.27
CA TRP A 112 0.71 11.85 10.38
C TRP A 112 -0.66 11.59 10.99
N VAL A 113 -0.70 11.15 12.24
CA VAL A 113 -1.97 10.81 12.92
C VAL A 113 -2.81 12.05 13.24
N THR A 114 -2.18 13.22 13.33
CA THR A 114 -2.86 14.48 13.64
C THR A 114 -3.08 15.39 12.43
N ASP A 115 -2.81 14.93 11.20
CA ASP A 115 -2.81 15.76 9.98
C ASP A 115 -4.14 16.50 9.74
N ARG A 116 -5.27 15.91 10.12
CA ARG A 116 -6.61 16.52 10.05
C ARG A 116 -6.75 17.78 10.89
N PHE A 117 -6.02 17.89 12.00
CA PHE A 117 -6.13 18.98 12.96
C PHE A 117 -5.16 20.13 12.68
N HIS A 118 -4.19 19.95 11.79
CA HIS A 118 -3.10 20.92 11.57
C HIS A 118 -3.63 22.27 11.09
N PHE A 119 -4.60 22.29 10.17
CA PHE A 119 -5.16 23.56 9.70
C PHE A 119 -5.80 24.37 10.84
N GLY A 120 -6.53 23.70 11.73
CA GLY A 120 -7.14 24.36 12.89
C GLY A 120 -6.14 24.85 13.95
N LEU A 121 -4.98 24.17 14.07
CA LEU A 121 -3.97 24.49 15.06
C LEU A 121 -2.95 25.53 14.57
N PHE A 122 -2.55 25.45 13.31
CA PHE A 122 -1.43 26.22 12.75
C PHE A 122 -1.84 27.22 11.67
N GLY A 123 -3.11 27.17 11.19
CA GLY A 123 -3.58 27.98 10.07
C GLY A 123 -3.07 27.50 8.69
N PHE A 124 -2.30 26.41 8.65
CA PHE A 124 -1.84 25.75 7.42
C PHE A 124 -1.81 24.24 7.60
N GLU A 125 -1.86 23.54 6.47
CA GLU A 125 -1.88 22.08 6.47
C GLU A 125 -0.48 21.49 6.37
N ILE A 126 -0.18 20.50 7.22
CA ILE A 126 1.01 19.65 7.11
C ILE A 126 0.51 18.27 6.69
N ASN A 127 0.57 17.99 5.40
CA ASN A 127 0.20 16.67 4.89
C ASN A 127 1.30 15.63 5.17
N ALA A 128 1.01 14.34 4.89
CA ALA A 128 1.93 13.25 5.20
C ALA A 128 3.30 13.39 4.52
N VAL A 129 3.36 13.97 3.32
CA VAL A 129 4.62 14.20 2.59
C VAL A 129 5.42 15.33 3.25
N MET A 130 4.78 16.43 3.62
CA MET A 130 5.43 17.54 4.33
C MET A 130 5.98 17.07 5.69
N ALA A 131 5.21 16.29 6.45
CA ALA A 131 5.67 15.72 7.72
C ALA A 131 6.92 14.85 7.54
N ALA A 132 6.94 14.00 6.50
CA ALA A 132 8.12 13.18 6.17
C ALA A 132 9.34 14.04 5.80
N ILE A 133 9.15 15.10 5.02
CA ILE A 133 10.23 16.06 4.66
C ILE A 133 10.76 16.78 5.91
N ILE A 134 9.88 17.25 6.79
CA ILE A 134 10.26 17.89 8.05
C ILE A 134 11.10 16.92 8.88
N GLY A 135 10.66 15.66 9.05
CA GLY A 135 11.43 14.64 9.77
C GLY A 135 12.79 14.36 9.14
N GLY A 136 12.85 14.26 7.81
CA GLY A 136 14.09 14.08 7.07
C GLY A 136 15.06 15.25 7.24
N VAL A 137 14.56 16.48 7.16
CA VAL A 137 15.36 17.69 7.42
C VAL A 137 15.90 17.68 8.86
N ILE A 138 15.04 17.41 9.86
CA ILE A 138 15.48 17.36 11.27
C ILE A 138 16.55 16.28 11.45
N ALA A 139 16.40 15.11 10.81
CA ALA A 139 17.35 14.00 10.89
C ALA A 139 18.75 14.38 10.34
N LEU A 140 18.82 15.33 9.42
CA LEU A 140 20.05 15.80 8.77
C LEU A 140 20.61 17.10 9.36
N LEU A 141 19.87 17.77 10.28
CA LEU A 141 20.33 19.03 10.87
C LEU A 141 21.63 18.85 11.67
N PRO A 142 22.62 19.75 11.51
CA PRO A 142 23.82 19.71 12.32
C PRO A 142 23.51 19.78 13.83
N ARG A 143 24.18 19.00 14.66
CA ARG A 143 24.06 18.89 16.14
C ARG A 143 22.77 18.25 16.65
N VAL A 144 21.63 18.44 15.96
CA VAL A 144 20.31 17.88 16.34
C VAL A 144 20.09 16.52 15.69
N GLY A 145 20.42 16.40 14.41
CA GLY A 145 20.18 15.22 13.59
C GLY A 145 20.98 13.99 14.01
N ILE A 146 20.71 12.91 13.30
CA ILE A 146 21.29 11.58 13.54
C ILE A 146 22.23 11.13 12.42
N LEU A 147 22.18 11.79 11.26
CA LEU A 147 22.96 11.47 10.06
C LEU A 147 23.56 12.76 9.49
N LYS A 148 24.71 12.62 8.82
CA LYS A 148 25.21 13.66 7.94
C LYS A 148 24.69 13.44 6.53
N TRP A 149 24.57 14.52 5.75
CA TRP A 149 24.09 14.46 4.37
C TRP A 149 24.84 13.41 3.52
N ASN A 150 26.15 13.37 3.65
CA ASN A 150 27.00 12.45 2.88
C ASN A 150 26.92 10.98 3.35
N GLU A 151 26.32 10.73 4.53
CA GLU A 151 26.11 9.40 5.09
C GLU A 151 24.70 8.87 4.77
N ALA A 152 23.82 9.76 4.30
CA ALA A 152 22.45 9.41 3.95
C ALA A 152 22.42 8.74 2.57
N ASP A 153 22.04 7.46 2.54
CA ASP A 153 21.81 6.71 1.28
C ASP A 153 20.43 7.07 0.70
N ILE A 154 20.34 8.24 0.06
CA ILE A 154 19.11 8.74 -0.53
C ILE A 154 18.97 8.13 -1.93
N PRO A 155 17.91 7.35 -2.21
CA PRO A 155 17.72 6.68 -3.51
C PRO A 155 17.19 7.66 -4.58
N TRP A 156 18.00 8.62 -4.99
CA TRP A 156 17.65 9.68 -5.95
C TRP A 156 17.03 9.14 -7.24
N HIS A 157 17.53 8.01 -7.74
CA HIS A 157 17.01 7.36 -8.95
C HIS A 157 15.55 6.94 -8.79
N LEU A 158 15.14 6.46 -7.61
CA LEU A 158 13.74 6.11 -7.33
C LEU A 158 12.87 7.35 -7.18
N MET A 159 13.41 8.42 -6.60
CA MET A 159 12.67 9.68 -6.46
C MET A 159 12.42 10.32 -7.83
N LEU A 160 13.44 10.40 -8.70
CA LEU A 160 13.31 10.92 -10.06
C LEU A 160 12.39 10.06 -10.92
N PHE A 161 12.51 8.75 -10.82
CA PHE A 161 11.58 7.82 -11.50
C PHE A 161 10.13 8.06 -11.06
N SER A 162 9.87 8.14 -9.74
CA SER A 162 8.52 8.37 -9.23
C SER A 162 7.96 9.73 -9.64
N ALA A 163 8.79 10.78 -9.63
CA ALA A 163 8.39 12.12 -10.06
C ALA A 163 8.04 12.16 -11.56
N GLY A 164 8.89 11.57 -12.42
CA GLY A 164 8.63 11.48 -13.86
C GLY A 164 7.38 10.65 -14.19
N ALA A 165 7.19 9.56 -13.48
CA ALA A 165 6.02 8.71 -13.63
C ALA A 165 4.73 9.43 -13.19
N TYR A 166 4.77 10.19 -12.09
CA TYR A 166 3.65 11.02 -11.66
C TYR A 166 3.33 12.12 -12.68
N ALA A 167 4.35 12.81 -13.20
CA ALA A 167 4.17 13.81 -14.26
C ALA A 167 3.52 13.20 -15.52
N GLY A 168 3.94 11.99 -15.92
CA GLY A 168 3.30 11.25 -17.01
C GLY A 168 1.82 10.95 -16.76
N GLY A 169 1.46 10.55 -15.54
CA GLY A 169 0.07 10.33 -15.15
C GLY A 169 -0.78 11.60 -15.16
N LEU A 170 -0.23 12.74 -14.73
CA LEU A 170 -0.91 14.05 -14.87
C LEU A 170 -1.08 14.43 -16.33
N ALA A 171 -0.07 14.25 -17.17
CA ALA A 171 -0.16 14.52 -18.60
C ALA A 171 -1.28 13.71 -19.28
N LEU A 172 -1.51 12.45 -18.89
CA LEU A 172 -2.65 11.65 -19.36
C LEU A 172 -4.01 12.29 -19.03
N ASN A 173 -4.11 12.94 -17.87
CA ASN A 173 -5.32 13.68 -17.49
C ASN A 173 -5.43 14.99 -18.27
N ASP A 174 -4.38 15.81 -18.28
CA ASP A 174 -4.39 17.17 -18.84
C ASP A 174 -4.55 17.17 -20.36
N THR A 175 -4.02 16.16 -21.04
CA THR A 175 -4.23 15.94 -22.48
C THR A 175 -5.58 15.30 -22.83
N GLY A 176 -6.34 14.83 -21.83
CA GLY A 176 -7.56 14.06 -22.05
C GLY A 176 -7.33 12.64 -22.58
N ALA A 177 -6.08 12.17 -22.67
CA ALA A 177 -5.76 10.86 -23.22
C ALA A 177 -6.38 9.71 -22.41
N ALA A 178 -6.44 9.83 -21.07
CA ALA A 178 -7.13 8.85 -20.22
C ALA A 178 -8.62 8.77 -20.53
N THR A 179 -9.30 9.90 -20.65
CA THR A 179 -10.72 9.98 -21.02
C THR A 179 -10.97 9.43 -22.42
N TRP A 180 -10.12 9.81 -23.40
CA TRP A 180 -10.19 9.28 -24.75
C TRP A 180 -10.05 7.75 -24.79
N ALA A 181 -9.11 7.19 -24.02
CA ALA A 181 -8.91 5.74 -23.96
C ALA A 181 -10.15 5.02 -23.38
N VAL A 182 -10.75 5.57 -22.31
CA VAL A 182 -12.00 5.05 -21.73
C VAL A 182 -13.14 5.08 -22.75
N GLN A 183 -13.35 6.22 -23.41
CA GLN A 183 -14.41 6.38 -24.41
C GLN A 183 -14.21 5.47 -25.62
N SER A 184 -12.96 5.31 -26.08
CA SER A 184 -12.61 4.40 -27.16
C SER A 184 -12.89 2.95 -26.81
N LEU A 185 -12.56 2.55 -25.57
CA LEU A 185 -12.88 1.22 -25.05
C LEU A 185 -14.40 1.00 -25.02
N PHE A 186 -15.16 1.97 -24.51
CA PHE A 186 -16.63 1.88 -24.45
C PHE A 186 -17.24 1.69 -25.83
N LYS A 187 -16.75 2.42 -26.83
CA LYS A 187 -17.19 2.25 -28.22
C LYS A 187 -16.84 0.89 -28.78
N ALA A 188 -15.61 0.40 -28.51
CA ALA A 188 -15.12 -0.86 -29.05
C ALA A 188 -15.92 -2.08 -28.54
N ILE A 189 -16.34 -2.06 -27.26
CA ILE A 189 -17.07 -3.17 -26.62
C ILE A 189 -18.58 -2.93 -26.53
N ASN A 190 -19.13 -1.86 -27.12
CA ASN A 190 -20.52 -1.42 -26.97
C ASN A 190 -20.95 -1.40 -25.49
N PHE A 191 -20.13 -0.76 -24.65
CA PHE A 191 -20.30 -0.76 -23.20
C PHE A 191 -21.62 -0.08 -22.80
N ASP A 192 -22.44 -0.80 -22.00
CA ASP A 192 -23.63 -0.23 -21.41
C ASP A 192 -23.26 0.71 -20.25
N LYS A 193 -23.53 2.01 -20.41
CA LYS A 193 -23.28 3.03 -19.37
C LYS A 193 -24.17 2.87 -18.12
N HIS A 194 -25.20 2.04 -18.19
CA HIS A 194 -26.10 1.73 -17.05
C HIS A 194 -25.61 0.53 -16.22
N ILE A 195 -24.30 0.28 -16.21
CA ILE A 195 -23.73 -0.80 -15.41
C ILE A 195 -23.99 -0.58 -13.91
N ASN A 196 -24.37 -1.65 -13.23
CA ASN A 196 -24.52 -1.61 -11.78
C ASN A 196 -23.18 -1.26 -11.09
N PHE A 197 -23.21 -0.31 -10.15
CA PHE A 197 -22.04 0.14 -9.42
C PHE A 197 -21.24 -1.02 -8.81
N TRP A 198 -21.91 -1.99 -8.18
CA TRP A 198 -21.24 -3.09 -7.49
C TRP A 198 -20.57 -4.07 -8.45
N VAL A 199 -21.12 -4.24 -9.66
CA VAL A 199 -20.47 -5.03 -10.73
C VAL A 199 -19.19 -4.33 -11.16
N LEU A 200 -19.26 -3.03 -11.45
CA LEU A 200 -18.10 -2.23 -11.83
C LEU A 200 -17.04 -2.20 -10.73
N TYR A 201 -17.45 -1.96 -9.48
CA TYR A 201 -16.59 -1.99 -8.31
C TYR A 201 -15.84 -3.33 -8.21
N THR A 202 -16.57 -4.44 -8.30
CA THR A 202 -15.98 -5.80 -8.21
C THR A 202 -14.98 -6.05 -9.33
N VAL A 203 -15.31 -5.65 -10.56
CA VAL A 203 -14.41 -5.79 -11.71
C VAL A 203 -13.13 -4.95 -11.50
N ILE A 204 -13.25 -3.70 -11.07
CA ILE A 204 -12.10 -2.83 -10.80
C ILE A 204 -11.20 -3.42 -9.70
N ILE A 205 -11.80 -3.85 -8.58
CA ILE A 205 -11.03 -4.45 -7.48
C ILE A 205 -10.36 -5.75 -7.95
N ALA A 206 -11.04 -6.59 -8.74
CA ALA A 206 -10.46 -7.81 -9.27
C ALA A 206 -9.30 -7.53 -10.24
N VAL A 207 -9.47 -6.59 -11.16
CA VAL A 207 -8.42 -6.16 -12.10
C VAL A 207 -7.23 -5.60 -11.32
N MET A 208 -7.46 -4.70 -10.39
CA MET A 208 -6.42 -4.14 -9.53
C MET A 208 -5.71 -5.22 -8.73
N MET A 209 -6.45 -6.14 -8.13
CA MET A 209 -5.90 -7.21 -7.32
C MET A 209 -5.05 -8.19 -8.13
N TYR A 210 -5.57 -8.69 -9.27
CA TYR A 210 -4.86 -9.68 -10.08
C TYR A 210 -3.81 -9.08 -11.01
N SER A 211 -3.86 -7.79 -11.29
CA SER A 211 -2.86 -7.12 -12.14
C SER A 211 -1.43 -7.26 -11.61
N HIS A 212 -1.23 -7.55 -10.31
CA HIS A 212 0.10 -7.78 -9.75
C HIS A 212 0.80 -9.05 -10.27
N PHE A 213 0.06 -9.98 -10.88
CA PHE A 213 0.66 -11.13 -11.57
C PHE A 213 1.28 -10.76 -12.93
N VAL A 214 0.85 -9.63 -13.50
CA VAL A 214 1.35 -9.10 -14.79
C VAL A 214 2.33 -7.96 -14.56
N PHE A 215 1.97 -7.02 -13.69
CA PHE A 215 2.82 -5.87 -13.36
C PHE A 215 3.72 -6.19 -12.17
N THR A 216 5.01 -6.29 -12.41
CA THR A 216 6.00 -6.53 -11.34
C THR A 216 6.25 -5.29 -10.46
N SER A 217 5.89 -4.09 -10.94
CA SER A 217 6.08 -2.83 -10.22
C SER A 217 4.75 -2.28 -9.70
N LYS A 218 4.64 -2.12 -8.37
CA LYS A 218 3.49 -1.44 -7.72
C LYS A 218 3.29 -0.04 -8.29
N THR A 219 4.37 0.72 -8.43
CA THR A 219 4.35 2.10 -8.90
C THR A 219 3.84 2.20 -10.33
N MET A 220 4.35 1.39 -11.26
CA MET A 220 3.88 1.36 -12.65
C MET A 220 2.39 1.03 -12.73
N ARG A 221 1.94 0.03 -12.00
CA ARG A 221 0.54 -0.36 -11.91
C ARG A 221 -0.34 0.80 -11.44
N THR A 222 0.09 1.51 -10.40
CA THR A 222 -0.63 2.65 -9.84
C THR A 222 -0.74 3.79 -10.85
N ILE A 223 0.35 4.13 -11.53
CA ILE A 223 0.40 5.24 -12.50
C ILE A 223 -0.50 4.97 -13.70
N ILE A 224 -0.60 3.74 -14.13
CA ILE A 224 -1.43 3.36 -15.30
C ILE A 224 -2.91 3.24 -14.89
N LEU A 225 -3.20 2.50 -13.82
CA LEU A 225 -4.57 2.10 -13.53
C LEU A 225 -5.37 3.14 -12.74
N ILE A 226 -4.77 3.85 -11.77
CA ILE A 226 -5.51 4.81 -10.95
C ILE A 226 -6.06 6.00 -11.77
N PRO A 227 -5.27 6.67 -12.64
CA PRO A 227 -5.83 7.72 -13.52
C PRO A 227 -6.95 7.20 -14.42
N PHE A 228 -6.79 5.98 -14.97
CA PHE A 228 -7.82 5.36 -15.78
C PHE A 228 -9.11 5.11 -15.01
N ILE A 229 -9.03 4.60 -13.77
CA ILE A 229 -10.19 4.38 -12.90
C ILE A 229 -10.90 5.69 -12.56
N ILE A 230 -10.14 6.75 -12.29
CA ILE A 230 -10.70 8.08 -12.03
C ILE A 230 -11.42 8.62 -13.27
N ALA A 231 -10.81 8.52 -14.46
CA ALA A 231 -11.42 8.94 -15.71
C ALA A 231 -12.69 8.13 -16.03
N LEU A 232 -12.66 6.81 -15.80
CA LEU A 232 -13.80 5.92 -15.94
C LEU A 232 -14.96 6.32 -15.02
N ALA A 233 -14.68 6.58 -13.75
CA ALA A 233 -15.68 7.02 -12.78
C ALA A 233 -16.35 8.34 -13.21
N LYS A 234 -15.55 9.30 -13.67
CA LYS A 234 -16.06 10.60 -14.17
C LYS A 234 -16.95 10.44 -15.40
N GLU A 235 -16.55 9.60 -16.37
CA GLU A 235 -17.32 9.36 -17.59
C GLU A 235 -18.67 8.69 -17.28
N LEU A 236 -18.74 7.89 -16.24
CA LEU A 236 -19.98 7.24 -15.77
C LEU A 236 -20.80 8.09 -14.79
N GLY A 237 -20.35 9.30 -14.42
CA GLY A 237 -21.01 10.14 -13.44
C GLY A 237 -20.95 9.57 -12.01
N ILE A 238 -20.00 8.67 -11.72
CA ILE A 238 -19.77 8.09 -10.41
C ILE A 238 -18.75 8.94 -9.64
N ASN A 239 -18.93 9.08 -8.31
CA ASN A 239 -17.91 9.71 -7.48
C ASN A 239 -16.57 8.98 -7.64
N PRO A 240 -15.51 9.64 -8.17
CA PRO A 240 -14.23 8.98 -8.41
C PRO A 240 -13.61 8.35 -7.16
N LEU A 241 -13.84 8.94 -5.97
CA LEU A 241 -13.33 8.42 -4.71
C LEU A 241 -13.89 7.01 -4.42
N ALA A 242 -15.16 6.77 -4.77
CA ALA A 242 -15.83 5.49 -4.49
C ALA A 242 -15.19 4.29 -5.20
N LEU A 243 -14.49 4.53 -6.31
CA LEU A 243 -13.77 3.49 -7.06
C LEU A 243 -12.26 3.57 -6.86
N ALA A 244 -11.68 4.77 -6.90
CA ALA A 244 -10.22 4.95 -6.88
C ALA A 244 -9.59 4.67 -5.50
N LEU A 245 -10.27 5.01 -4.40
CA LEU A 245 -9.72 4.77 -3.06
C LEU A 245 -9.69 3.28 -2.70
N PRO A 246 -10.77 2.50 -2.86
CA PRO A 246 -10.72 1.05 -2.68
C PRO A 246 -9.75 0.35 -3.66
N ALA A 247 -9.63 0.83 -4.89
CA ALA A 247 -8.64 0.36 -5.83
C ALA A 247 -7.21 0.60 -5.31
N ALA A 248 -6.94 1.77 -4.74
CA ALA A 248 -5.65 2.09 -4.14
C ALA A 248 -5.31 1.18 -2.94
N PHE A 249 -6.29 0.73 -2.16
CA PHE A 249 -6.08 -0.21 -1.06
C PHE A 249 -5.52 -1.57 -1.51
N THR A 250 -5.67 -1.92 -2.78
CA THR A 250 -5.14 -3.18 -3.34
C THR A 250 -3.66 -3.09 -3.76
N ILE A 251 -3.07 -1.90 -3.79
CA ILE A 251 -1.74 -1.66 -4.38
C ILE A 251 -0.66 -2.52 -3.73
N ASP A 252 -0.71 -2.68 -2.43
CA ASP A 252 0.29 -3.43 -1.68
C ASP A 252 0.01 -4.94 -1.59
N TRP A 253 -1.10 -5.43 -2.15
CA TRP A 253 -1.41 -6.85 -2.20
C TRP A 253 -0.63 -7.57 -3.30
N VAL A 254 0.68 -7.58 -3.20
CA VAL A 254 1.61 -8.13 -4.20
C VAL A 254 2.26 -9.42 -3.70
N ILE A 255 1.44 -10.41 -3.39
CA ILE A 255 1.86 -11.63 -2.69
C ILE A 255 2.21 -12.75 -3.68
N GLY A 256 1.71 -12.69 -4.92
CA GLY A 256 1.71 -13.84 -5.85
C GLY A 256 3.05 -14.15 -6.51
N LEU A 257 3.96 -13.20 -6.62
CA LEU A 257 5.24 -13.39 -7.29
C LEU A 257 6.43 -12.99 -6.40
N PRO A 258 7.52 -13.77 -6.41
CA PRO A 258 8.73 -13.44 -5.65
C PRO A 258 9.35 -12.09 -6.03
N ILE A 259 9.17 -11.64 -7.27
CA ILE A 259 9.78 -10.42 -7.81
C ILE A 259 8.93 -9.16 -7.66
N SER A 260 7.70 -9.27 -7.17
CA SER A 260 6.74 -8.14 -7.14
C SER A 260 7.06 -7.07 -6.09
N ALA A 261 7.89 -7.37 -5.10
CA ALA A 261 8.34 -6.41 -4.09
C ALA A 261 9.69 -6.84 -3.50
N LYS A 262 10.47 -5.87 -3.00
CA LYS A 262 11.77 -6.16 -2.36
C LYS A 262 11.68 -7.19 -1.22
N PRO A 263 10.72 -7.10 -0.29
CA PRO A 263 10.56 -8.13 0.75
C PRO A 263 10.32 -9.53 0.19
N ASN A 264 9.61 -9.64 -0.94
CA ASN A 264 9.32 -10.93 -1.57
C ASN A 264 10.62 -11.61 -2.03
N VAL A 265 11.50 -10.86 -2.67
CA VAL A 265 12.82 -11.37 -3.10
C VAL A 265 13.62 -11.86 -1.90
N ILE A 266 13.71 -11.06 -0.84
CA ILE A 266 14.47 -11.40 0.38
C ILE A 266 13.93 -12.68 1.03
N LEU A 267 12.62 -12.82 1.16
CA LEU A 267 12.03 -14.01 1.76
C LEU A 267 12.12 -15.24 0.84
N PHE A 268 12.09 -15.04 -0.47
CA PHE A 268 12.23 -16.12 -1.45
C PHE A 268 13.66 -16.68 -1.49
N THR A 269 14.69 -15.83 -1.36
CA THR A 269 16.09 -16.28 -1.32
C THR A 269 16.43 -17.16 -0.12
N ALA A 270 15.59 -17.16 0.93
CA ALA A 270 15.70 -18.11 2.03
C ALA A 270 15.39 -19.56 1.63
N GLY A 271 14.87 -19.81 0.41
CA GLY A 271 14.69 -21.16 -0.16
C GLY A 271 13.65 -22.03 0.55
N GLN A 272 12.71 -21.43 1.31
CA GLN A 272 11.77 -22.17 2.16
C GLN A 272 10.42 -22.47 1.47
N TYR A 273 10.18 -21.97 0.28
CA TYR A 273 8.97 -22.19 -0.50
C TYR A 273 9.25 -22.05 -2.00
N SER A 274 8.45 -22.73 -2.82
CA SER A 274 8.57 -22.69 -4.27
C SER A 274 7.80 -21.51 -4.89
N VAL A 275 8.08 -21.20 -6.16
CA VAL A 275 7.30 -20.21 -6.93
C VAL A 275 5.83 -20.61 -7.02
N LEU A 276 5.56 -21.92 -7.17
CA LEU A 276 4.20 -22.43 -7.23
C LEU A 276 3.44 -22.27 -5.91
N ASP A 277 4.11 -22.47 -4.77
CA ASP A 277 3.52 -22.23 -3.45
C ASP A 277 3.16 -20.76 -3.30
N ASN A 278 4.07 -19.86 -3.73
CA ASN A 278 3.85 -18.42 -3.71
C ASN A 278 2.65 -18.03 -4.60
N LEU A 279 2.58 -18.54 -5.82
CA LEU A 279 1.47 -18.31 -6.74
C LEU A 279 0.13 -18.79 -6.17
N LYS A 280 0.06 -20.04 -5.68
CA LYS A 280 -1.14 -20.59 -5.07
C LYS A 280 -1.62 -19.76 -3.88
N TYR A 281 -0.69 -19.47 -2.98
CA TYR A 281 -0.99 -18.68 -1.79
C TYR A 281 -1.44 -17.28 -2.16
N GLY A 282 -0.70 -16.61 -3.05
CA GLY A 282 -1.02 -15.27 -3.53
C GLY A 282 -2.37 -15.19 -4.22
N PHE A 283 -2.70 -16.17 -5.06
CA PHE A 283 -3.99 -16.22 -5.75
C PHE A 283 -5.16 -16.35 -4.76
N ILE A 284 -5.06 -17.30 -3.81
CA ILE A 284 -6.10 -17.54 -2.80
C ILE A 284 -6.30 -16.32 -1.91
N ILE A 285 -5.20 -15.74 -1.42
CA ILE A 285 -5.29 -14.56 -0.54
C ILE A 285 -5.79 -13.32 -1.31
N SER A 286 -5.41 -13.16 -2.57
CA SER A 286 -5.95 -12.09 -3.42
C SER A 286 -7.46 -12.25 -3.65
N THR A 287 -7.93 -13.49 -3.87
CA THR A 287 -9.38 -13.77 -4.00
C THR A 287 -10.13 -13.44 -2.70
N ILE A 288 -9.57 -13.81 -1.56
CA ILE A 288 -10.13 -13.44 -0.24
C ILE A 288 -10.14 -11.92 -0.08
N GLY A 289 -9.08 -11.23 -0.51
CA GLY A 289 -8.99 -9.77 -0.49
C GLY A 289 -10.08 -9.10 -1.32
N ILE A 290 -10.39 -9.62 -2.50
CA ILE A 290 -11.50 -9.13 -3.34
C ILE A 290 -12.82 -9.26 -2.59
N ILE A 291 -13.09 -10.41 -2.00
CA ILE A 291 -14.33 -10.67 -1.23
C ILE A 291 -14.41 -9.71 -0.03
N LEU A 292 -13.32 -9.54 0.70
CA LEU A 292 -13.27 -8.65 1.86
C LEU A 292 -13.48 -7.18 1.47
N LEU A 293 -12.87 -6.73 0.38
CA LEU A 293 -13.05 -5.36 -0.12
C LEU A 293 -14.47 -5.14 -0.65
N LEU A 294 -15.10 -6.16 -1.24
CA LEU A 294 -16.50 -6.08 -1.65
C LEU A 294 -17.44 -5.98 -0.43
N ILE A 295 -17.24 -6.83 0.58
CA ILE A 295 -18.00 -6.74 1.83
C ILE A 295 -17.77 -5.40 2.51
N ALA A 296 -16.53 -4.96 2.62
CA ALA A 296 -16.19 -3.66 3.19
C ALA A 296 -16.82 -2.51 2.39
N GLY A 297 -16.84 -2.59 1.07
CA GLY A 297 -17.52 -1.64 0.19
C GLY A 297 -19.00 -1.50 0.53
N MET A 298 -19.68 -2.63 0.67
CA MET A 298 -21.12 -2.65 0.96
C MET A 298 -21.48 -2.29 2.41
N THR A 299 -20.53 -2.31 3.32
CA THR A 299 -20.77 -2.10 4.75
C THR A 299 -19.93 -0.95 5.31
N TRP A 300 -18.65 -1.20 5.54
CA TRP A 300 -17.75 -0.29 6.22
C TRP A 300 -17.44 0.99 5.43
N PHE A 301 -17.15 0.88 4.13
CA PHE A 301 -16.87 2.03 3.28
C PHE A 301 -18.13 2.85 3.03
N LYS A 302 -19.30 2.20 2.97
CA LYS A 302 -20.59 2.88 2.94
C LYS A 302 -20.84 3.67 4.23
N PHE A 303 -20.56 3.09 5.40
CA PHE A 303 -20.64 3.78 6.69
C PHE A 303 -19.71 4.99 6.76
N LEU A 304 -18.53 4.91 6.15
CA LEU A 304 -17.56 6.01 6.06
C LEU A 304 -17.91 7.04 4.95
N GLY A 305 -18.97 6.84 4.17
CA GLY A 305 -19.35 7.71 3.07
C GLY A 305 -18.43 7.65 1.85
N ILE A 306 -17.65 6.57 1.71
CA ILE A 306 -16.75 6.36 0.57
C ILE A 306 -17.51 5.76 -0.61
N THR A 307 -18.35 4.75 -0.36
CA THR A 307 -19.18 4.07 -1.37
C THR A 307 -20.66 4.40 -1.15
N PRO A 308 -21.51 4.23 -2.18
CA PRO A 308 -22.93 4.53 -2.11
C PRO A 308 -23.73 3.62 -1.15
#